data_35b82a9dc1e023e1c38773adb6e3c093
#
_entry.id   35b82a9dc1e023e1c38773adb6e3c093
#
_cell.length_a   1.000
_cell.length_b   1.000
_cell.length_c   1.000
_cell.angle_alpha   90.00
_cell.angle_beta   90.00
_cell.angle_gamma   90.00
#
_symmetry.space_group_name_H-M   'P 1'
#
loop_
_entity.id
_entity.type
_entity.pdbx_description
1 polymer ?
#
loop_
_entity_poly.entity_id
_entity_poly.type
_entity_poly.pdbx_seq_one_letter_code
_entity_poly.pdbx_strand_id
1 'polypeptide(L)'
;MELLQVLEPEECPEKSKWYALVPCGQSPSSRVGHTCLYLPAAKDNGKGRIVIIGGANPNGSFSDAYIIDLDSHEWDIPDWEGLLPRYEHASFIPASNSDNIWVFGGANQSGNRNCLQLLNLEMGTWQSPSVTGTPPSPRTFHTSSAAIGDKLYVFGGGDKGPDPVEDTQLHVFDSATLTWSQPETYGSPPSQRHGHVMTAVGPKLFIHGGLAGEKFYNDMFCLDINDMKWEKLKVKGDVPSGCAAHSAVAFGKHIYIFGGMDISGALNTMHKYDIEKQSWTQLKYDSPLPPARLDHSMCIIPWRVCTELKNRNFVNSGDDNKLEENLEGKAVSKREDLHQRKKDEEGSSEERDIQLCLIFGGMDTNGEIYSDCNITIIDDHF
;
A
#
# COMPACT_ATOMS: atom_id res chain seq x y z
N MET A 1 -2.21 11.48 23.34
CA MET A 1 -2.05 11.23 21.89
C MET A 1 -3.06 12.11 21.19
N GLU A 2 -2.63 12.97 20.27
CA GLU A 2 -3.56 13.72 19.44
C GLU A 2 -4.18 12.78 18.42
N LEU A 3 -5.51 12.88 18.24
CA LEU A 3 -6.24 12.03 17.30
C LEU A 3 -6.07 12.58 15.89
N LEU A 4 -5.96 11.67 14.92
CA LEU A 4 -6.01 12.01 13.50
C LEU A 4 -7.43 12.43 13.12
N GLN A 5 -7.54 13.39 12.21
CA GLN A 5 -8.83 13.72 11.57
C GLN A 5 -9.33 12.51 10.78
N VAL A 6 -10.61 12.24 10.85
CA VAL A 6 -11.22 11.22 9.97
C VAL A 6 -11.38 11.82 8.58
N LEU A 7 -11.00 11.06 7.56
CA LEU A 7 -11.27 11.42 6.17
C LEU A 7 -12.61 10.80 5.75
N GLU A 8 -13.59 11.64 5.49
CA GLU A 8 -14.91 11.20 5.02
C GLU A 8 -14.88 10.81 3.53
N PRO A 9 -15.80 9.95 3.06
CA PRO A 9 -15.78 9.35 1.73
C PRO A 9 -15.62 10.29 0.53
N GLU A 10 -16.18 11.48 0.59
CA GLU A 10 -16.14 12.45 -0.51
C GLU A 10 -15.23 13.65 -0.21
N GLU A 11 -14.55 13.61 0.94
CA GLU A 11 -13.67 14.69 1.35
C GLU A 11 -12.36 14.64 0.54
N CYS A 12 -11.92 15.83 0.13
CA CYS A 12 -10.63 15.98 -0.52
C CYS A 12 -9.54 16.10 0.54
N PRO A 13 -8.62 15.14 0.64
CA PRO A 13 -7.53 15.22 1.62
C PRO A 13 -6.55 16.33 1.26
N GLU A 14 -5.91 16.91 2.27
CA GLU A 14 -4.86 17.90 2.10
C GLU A 14 -3.48 17.23 2.06
N LYS A 15 -2.57 17.81 1.28
CA LYS A 15 -1.17 17.39 1.30
C LYS A 15 -0.55 17.54 2.68
N SER A 16 0.46 16.75 2.95
CA SER A 16 1.22 16.78 4.22
C SER A 16 0.36 16.56 5.47
N LYS A 17 -0.74 15.83 5.33
CA LYS A 17 -1.57 15.41 6.45
C LYS A 17 -1.79 13.90 6.45
N TRP A 18 -1.85 13.35 7.66
CA TRP A 18 -2.37 12.02 7.93
C TRP A 18 -3.82 12.10 8.38
N TYR A 19 -4.59 11.11 7.99
CA TYR A 19 -6.01 10.95 8.33
C TYR A 19 -6.26 9.54 8.85
N ALA A 20 -7.28 9.41 9.70
CA ALA A 20 -7.88 8.11 10.00
C ALA A 20 -8.92 7.76 8.94
N LEU A 21 -8.89 6.52 8.48
CA LEU A 21 -9.96 5.92 7.67
C LEU A 21 -10.78 5.03 8.58
N VAL A 22 -12.08 5.32 8.72
CA VAL A 22 -12.98 4.61 9.65
C VAL A 22 -14.17 4.02 8.89
N PRO A 23 -13.97 2.88 8.18
CA PRO A 23 -15.09 2.21 7.50
C PRO A 23 -16.11 1.70 8.51
N CYS A 24 -17.38 1.72 8.12
CA CYS A 24 -18.47 1.13 8.93
C CYS A 24 -18.38 -0.40 8.99
N GLY A 25 -19.11 -1.01 9.90
CA GLY A 25 -19.19 -2.46 10.03
C GLY A 25 -18.18 -3.06 11.01
N GLN A 26 -17.98 -4.38 10.90
CA GLN A 26 -17.12 -5.13 11.81
C GLN A 26 -15.67 -5.14 11.30
N SER A 27 -14.82 -4.35 11.94
CA SER A 27 -13.39 -4.31 11.65
C SER A 27 -12.66 -5.58 12.14
N PRO A 28 -11.49 -5.90 11.55
CA PRO A 28 -10.64 -6.97 12.06
C PRO A 28 -10.15 -6.66 13.48
N SER A 29 -9.87 -7.71 14.23
CA SER A 29 -9.13 -7.59 15.49
C SER A 29 -7.73 -7.03 15.23
N SER A 30 -7.14 -6.40 16.25
CA SER A 30 -5.76 -5.92 16.20
C SER A 30 -4.81 -7.06 15.83
N ARG A 31 -3.85 -6.79 14.92
CA ARG A 31 -2.97 -7.81 14.35
C ARG A 31 -1.67 -7.28 13.81
N VAL A 32 -0.69 -8.18 13.73
CA VAL A 32 0.65 -7.97 13.15
C VAL A 32 0.92 -9.03 12.09
N GLY A 33 1.86 -8.75 11.19
CA GLY A 33 2.34 -9.72 10.19
C GLY A 33 1.27 -10.20 9.20
N HIS A 34 0.18 -9.47 9.06
CA HIS A 34 -0.84 -9.66 8.02
C HIS A 34 -0.38 -9.01 6.71
N THR A 35 -1.00 -9.37 5.61
CA THR A 35 -0.79 -8.70 4.32
C THR A 35 -2.01 -7.88 3.93
N CYS A 36 -1.76 -6.84 3.13
CA CYS A 36 -2.78 -5.95 2.59
C CYS A 36 -2.61 -5.85 1.08
N LEU A 37 -3.68 -6.08 0.33
CA LEU A 37 -3.71 -6.03 -1.12
C LEU A 37 -4.84 -5.13 -1.60
N TYR A 38 -4.58 -4.36 -2.65
CA TYR A 38 -5.63 -3.65 -3.36
C TYR A 38 -6.14 -4.49 -4.54
N LEU A 39 -7.43 -4.72 -4.56
CA LEU A 39 -8.16 -5.35 -5.66
C LEU A 39 -8.87 -4.26 -6.47
N PRO A 40 -8.50 -4.06 -7.75
CA PRO A 40 -9.23 -3.14 -8.61
C PRO A 40 -10.70 -3.52 -8.74
N ALA A 41 -11.55 -2.54 -9.00
CA ALA A 41 -12.96 -2.81 -9.24
C ALA A 41 -13.15 -3.61 -10.52
N ALA A 42 -14.10 -4.55 -10.50
CA ALA A 42 -14.50 -5.30 -11.69
C ALA A 42 -15.32 -4.46 -12.69
N LYS A 43 -15.83 -3.29 -12.27
CA LYS A 43 -16.63 -2.37 -13.09
C LYS A 43 -15.84 -1.07 -13.29
N ASP A 44 -15.97 -0.48 -14.46
CA ASP A 44 -15.23 0.72 -14.89
C ASP A 44 -15.33 1.95 -13.96
N ASN A 45 -16.37 2.05 -13.14
CA ASN A 45 -16.58 3.19 -12.23
C ASN A 45 -16.41 2.84 -10.74
N GLY A 46 -16.02 1.64 -10.38
CA GLY A 46 -15.80 1.25 -8.99
C GLY A 46 -14.44 1.72 -8.46
N LYS A 47 -14.36 1.92 -7.14
CA LYS A 47 -13.12 2.32 -6.44
C LYS A 47 -12.26 1.12 -6.03
N GLY A 48 -12.80 -0.10 -6.12
CA GLY A 48 -12.10 -1.32 -5.73
C GLY A 48 -12.18 -1.64 -4.24
N ARG A 49 -11.37 -2.59 -3.81
CA ARG A 49 -11.43 -3.15 -2.46
C ARG A 49 -10.02 -3.35 -1.90
N ILE A 50 -9.89 -3.25 -0.58
CA ILE A 50 -8.68 -3.61 0.14
C ILE A 50 -8.92 -4.94 0.82
N VAL A 51 -8.01 -5.88 0.68
CA VAL A 51 -8.07 -7.20 1.32
C VAL A 51 -6.97 -7.30 2.35
N ILE A 52 -7.34 -7.64 3.59
CA ILE A 52 -6.42 -7.92 4.69
C ILE A 52 -6.46 -9.42 4.95
N ILE A 53 -5.31 -10.08 4.97
CA ILE A 53 -5.21 -11.54 5.05
C ILE A 53 -4.34 -11.95 6.23
N GLY A 54 -4.85 -12.82 7.10
CA GLY A 54 -4.13 -13.46 8.16
C GLY A 54 -3.53 -12.51 9.20
N GLY A 55 -2.33 -12.79 9.64
CA GLY A 55 -1.68 -12.10 10.74
C GLY A 55 -1.79 -12.86 12.07
N ALA A 56 -1.38 -12.22 13.14
CA ALA A 56 -1.45 -12.79 14.47
C ALA A 56 -1.66 -11.71 15.54
N ASN A 57 -2.09 -12.16 16.71
CA ASN A 57 -2.03 -11.42 17.97
C ASN A 57 -1.73 -12.41 19.12
N PRO A 58 -1.72 -12.00 20.39
CA PRO A 58 -1.44 -12.92 21.51
C PRO A 58 -2.39 -14.11 21.61
N ASN A 59 -3.57 -14.07 20.99
CA ASN A 59 -4.51 -15.18 20.97
C ASN A 59 -4.19 -16.25 19.92
N GLY A 60 -3.30 -15.95 18.98
CA GLY A 60 -2.88 -16.89 17.94
C GLY A 60 -2.75 -16.27 16.55
N SER A 61 -2.43 -17.13 15.57
CA SER A 61 -2.39 -16.77 14.16
C SER A 61 -3.76 -16.93 13.51
N PHE A 62 -4.07 -16.03 12.57
CA PHE A 62 -5.36 -15.95 11.92
C PHE A 62 -5.40 -16.70 10.58
N SER A 63 -6.58 -17.23 10.27
CA SER A 63 -6.97 -17.83 8.98
C SER A 63 -8.12 -17.07 8.34
N ASP A 64 -8.36 -15.85 8.79
CA ASP A 64 -9.43 -14.99 8.28
C ASP A 64 -8.93 -14.01 7.22
N ALA A 65 -9.87 -13.42 6.53
CA ALA A 65 -9.65 -12.26 5.68
C ALA A 65 -10.76 -11.24 5.95
N TYR A 66 -10.43 -9.98 5.69
CA TYR A 66 -11.35 -8.84 5.77
C TYR A 66 -11.22 -7.99 4.52
N ILE A 67 -12.32 -7.37 4.13
CA ILE A 67 -12.37 -6.51 2.97
C ILE A 67 -12.83 -5.13 3.42
N ILE A 68 -12.16 -4.06 2.94
CA ILE A 68 -12.74 -2.73 2.91
C ILE A 68 -13.24 -2.49 1.50
N ASP A 69 -14.54 -2.33 1.33
CA ASP A 69 -15.13 -1.88 0.09
C ASP A 69 -15.00 -0.36 0.01
N LEU A 70 -14.28 0.14 -1.00
CA LEU A 70 -13.98 1.56 -1.15
C LEU A 70 -15.15 2.35 -1.75
N ASP A 71 -16.16 1.68 -2.29
CA ASP A 71 -17.37 2.32 -2.79
C ASP A 71 -18.38 2.57 -1.69
N SER A 72 -18.63 1.56 -0.83
CA SER A 72 -19.56 1.68 0.29
C SER A 72 -18.92 2.21 1.58
N HIS A 73 -17.60 2.21 1.67
CA HIS A 73 -16.82 2.52 2.88
C HIS A 73 -17.20 1.63 4.07
N GLU A 74 -17.34 0.34 3.80
CA GLU A 74 -17.72 -0.65 4.79
C GLU A 74 -16.72 -1.79 4.88
N TRP A 75 -16.59 -2.34 6.09
CA TRP A 75 -15.93 -3.61 6.30
C TRP A 75 -16.86 -4.75 5.89
N ASP A 76 -16.31 -5.72 5.16
CA ASP A 76 -16.96 -6.98 4.81
C ASP A 76 -16.09 -8.15 5.25
N ILE A 77 -16.73 -9.24 5.67
CA ILE A 77 -16.07 -10.48 6.03
C ILE A 77 -16.46 -11.51 4.97
N PRO A 78 -15.58 -11.81 4.02
CA PRO A 78 -15.92 -12.74 2.96
C PRO A 78 -16.02 -14.17 3.49
N ASP A 79 -16.93 -14.96 2.93
CA ASP A 79 -17.09 -16.38 3.20
C ASP A 79 -15.97 -17.21 2.51
N TRP A 80 -14.71 -16.87 2.79
CA TRP A 80 -13.56 -17.59 2.24
C TRP A 80 -13.05 -18.63 3.23
N GLU A 81 -12.97 -19.87 2.76
CA GLU A 81 -12.60 -20.99 3.60
C GLU A 81 -11.28 -21.66 3.17
N GLY A 82 -10.58 -22.27 4.13
CA GLY A 82 -9.44 -23.14 3.87
C GLY A 82 -8.07 -22.47 3.95
N LEU A 83 -7.97 -21.17 4.31
CA LEU A 83 -6.69 -20.55 4.60
C LEU A 83 -6.06 -21.21 5.85
N LEU A 84 -4.82 -21.67 5.71
CA LEU A 84 -4.05 -22.12 6.87
C LEU A 84 -3.61 -20.91 7.70
N PRO A 85 -3.81 -20.90 9.02
CA PRO A 85 -3.43 -19.79 9.88
C PRO A 85 -1.97 -19.41 9.67
N ARG A 86 -1.70 -18.12 9.46
CA ARG A 86 -0.34 -17.62 9.19
C ARG A 86 -0.17 -16.13 9.43
N TYR A 87 1.04 -15.75 9.78
CA TYR A 87 1.51 -14.36 9.89
C TYR A 87 2.89 -14.23 9.24
N GLU A 88 3.31 -13.04 8.92
CA GLU A 88 4.58 -12.74 8.22
C GLU A 88 4.74 -13.54 6.91
N HIS A 89 3.65 -13.72 6.21
CA HIS A 89 3.60 -14.36 4.90
C HIS A 89 3.70 -13.33 3.78
N ALA A 90 4.03 -13.80 2.59
CA ALA A 90 3.93 -13.04 1.36
C ALA A 90 2.56 -13.20 0.72
N SER A 91 2.06 -12.17 0.05
CA SER A 91 0.87 -12.27 -0.80
C SER A 91 1.03 -11.48 -2.09
N PHE A 92 0.41 -11.94 -3.16
CA PHE A 92 0.38 -11.20 -4.42
C PHE A 92 -0.81 -11.62 -5.29
N ILE A 93 -1.12 -10.75 -6.24
CA ILE A 93 -2.10 -10.96 -7.29
C ILE A 93 -1.34 -11.06 -8.60
N PRO A 94 -1.45 -12.18 -9.36
CA PRO A 94 -0.78 -12.31 -10.65
C PRO A 94 -1.40 -11.38 -11.69
N ALA A 95 -0.56 -10.80 -12.56
CA ALA A 95 -1.01 -9.85 -13.57
C ALA A 95 -1.94 -10.49 -14.63
N SER A 96 -1.75 -11.78 -14.92
CA SER A 96 -2.57 -12.51 -15.89
C SER A 96 -3.94 -12.94 -15.37
N ASN A 97 -4.14 -12.94 -14.04
CA ASN A 97 -5.39 -13.37 -13.43
C ASN A 97 -5.64 -12.64 -12.11
N SER A 98 -6.34 -11.51 -12.19
CA SER A 98 -6.69 -10.67 -11.04
C SER A 98 -7.72 -11.29 -10.09
N ASP A 99 -8.36 -12.39 -10.47
CA ASP A 99 -9.32 -13.11 -9.64
C ASP A 99 -8.65 -14.12 -8.69
N ASN A 100 -7.32 -14.16 -8.73
CA ASN A 100 -6.52 -15.05 -7.90
C ASN A 100 -5.65 -14.26 -6.91
N ILE A 101 -5.68 -14.70 -5.65
CA ILE A 101 -4.74 -14.23 -4.62
C ILE A 101 -3.87 -15.41 -4.20
N TRP A 102 -2.56 -15.20 -4.25
CA TRP A 102 -1.57 -16.17 -3.76
C TRP A 102 -1.01 -15.73 -2.41
N VAL A 103 -0.78 -16.70 -1.52
CA VAL A 103 -0.03 -16.51 -0.29
C VAL A 103 1.10 -17.54 -0.21
N PHE A 104 2.25 -17.12 0.33
CA PHE A 104 3.43 -17.97 0.49
C PHE A 104 4.07 -17.81 1.86
N GLY A 105 4.46 -18.92 2.46
CA GLY A 105 5.31 -18.95 3.65
C GLY A 105 4.64 -18.41 4.91
N GLY A 106 5.42 -17.65 5.70
CA GLY A 106 5.01 -17.17 7.00
C GLY A 106 5.18 -18.23 8.09
N ALA A 107 4.56 -17.97 9.22
CA ALA A 107 4.59 -18.87 10.37
C ALA A 107 3.22 -19.03 11.03
N ASN A 108 3.12 -20.01 11.90
CA ASN A 108 2.08 -20.16 12.91
C ASN A 108 2.69 -20.70 14.20
N GLN A 109 1.88 -21.10 15.16
CA GLN A 109 2.35 -21.67 16.43
C GLN A 109 3.20 -22.94 16.28
N SER A 110 3.10 -23.66 15.15
CA SER A 110 3.87 -24.88 14.87
C SER A 110 5.22 -24.60 14.19
N GLY A 111 5.50 -23.35 13.80
CA GLY A 111 6.75 -22.94 13.15
C GLY A 111 6.56 -22.34 11.77
N ASN A 112 7.68 -22.14 11.07
CA ASN A 112 7.73 -21.54 9.75
C ASN A 112 7.17 -22.47 8.67
N ARG A 113 6.66 -21.85 7.62
CA ARG A 113 6.06 -22.53 6.46
C ARG A 113 6.79 -22.16 5.16
N ASN A 114 6.68 -23.04 4.17
CA ASN A 114 7.05 -22.76 2.77
C ASN A 114 5.97 -23.22 1.78
N CYS A 115 4.75 -23.39 2.26
CA CYS A 115 3.63 -23.77 1.41
C CYS A 115 3.01 -22.55 0.72
N LEU A 116 2.50 -22.80 -0.48
CA LEU A 116 1.67 -21.88 -1.24
C LEU A 116 0.19 -22.22 -1.03
N GLN A 117 -0.66 -21.20 -0.98
CA GLN A 117 -2.09 -21.34 -1.15
C GLN A 117 -2.59 -20.31 -2.16
N LEU A 118 -3.61 -20.72 -2.90
CA LEU A 118 -4.31 -19.92 -3.90
C LEU A 118 -5.76 -19.77 -3.50
N LEU A 119 -6.24 -18.53 -3.46
CA LEU A 119 -7.66 -18.21 -3.42
C LEU A 119 -8.12 -17.84 -4.82
N ASN A 120 -9.15 -18.47 -5.30
CA ASN A 120 -9.94 -17.97 -6.41
C ASN A 120 -11.12 -17.16 -5.83
N LEU A 121 -11.25 -15.89 -6.19
CA LEU A 121 -12.23 -14.97 -5.63
C LEU A 121 -13.69 -15.36 -5.93
N GLU A 122 -13.94 -16.00 -7.08
CA GLU A 122 -15.28 -16.46 -7.44
C GLU A 122 -15.70 -17.69 -6.63
N MET A 123 -14.75 -18.58 -6.36
CA MET A 123 -15.00 -19.83 -5.64
C MET A 123 -15.01 -19.65 -4.11
N GLY A 124 -14.33 -18.63 -3.62
CA GLY A 124 -14.23 -18.37 -2.17
C GLY A 124 -13.46 -19.44 -1.39
N THR A 125 -12.66 -20.27 -2.04
CA THR A 125 -11.97 -21.38 -1.39
C THR A 125 -10.46 -21.34 -1.63
N TRP A 126 -9.70 -21.42 -0.55
CA TRP A 126 -8.24 -21.55 -0.59
C TRP A 126 -7.83 -22.98 -0.94
N GLN A 127 -6.97 -23.11 -1.90
CA GLN A 127 -6.43 -24.37 -2.38
C GLN A 127 -4.92 -24.42 -2.20
N SER A 128 -4.37 -25.63 -2.09
CA SER A 128 -2.92 -25.86 -2.09
C SER A 128 -2.55 -26.61 -3.36
N PRO A 129 -2.28 -25.90 -4.46
CA PRO A 129 -1.98 -26.54 -5.74
C PRO A 129 -0.64 -27.26 -5.69
N SER A 130 -0.53 -28.33 -6.46
CA SER A 130 0.76 -29.01 -6.65
C SER A 130 1.67 -28.12 -7.49
N VAL A 131 2.87 -27.89 -6.97
CA VAL A 131 3.90 -27.07 -7.62
C VAL A 131 5.11 -27.91 -7.95
N THR A 132 5.88 -27.51 -8.95
CA THR A 132 7.14 -28.14 -9.35
C THR A 132 8.34 -27.28 -8.96
N GLY A 133 9.55 -27.83 -9.09
CA GLY A 133 10.77 -27.15 -8.65
C GLY A 133 10.98 -27.23 -7.12
N THR A 134 12.00 -26.56 -6.64
CA THR A 134 12.36 -26.56 -5.22
C THR A 134 11.97 -25.22 -4.60
N PRO A 135 10.99 -25.21 -3.67
CA PRO A 135 10.67 -24.00 -2.93
C PRO A 135 11.81 -23.61 -1.99
N PRO A 136 11.91 -22.35 -1.57
CA PRO A 136 12.81 -21.96 -0.49
C PRO A 136 12.46 -22.69 0.81
N SER A 137 13.43 -22.76 1.73
CA SER A 137 13.18 -23.30 3.08
C SER A 137 12.03 -22.55 3.77
N PRO A 138 11.34 -23.18 4.75
CA PRO A 138 10.32 -22.50 5.54
C PRO A 138 10.88 -21.23 6.19
N ARG A 139 10.20 -20.10 5.98
CA ARG A 139 10.66 -18.78 6.43
C ARG A 139 9.54 -17.80 6.61
N THR A 140 9.81 -16.74 7.37
CA THR A 140 8.90 -15.61 7.57
C THR A 140 9.33 -14.42 6.74
N PHE A 141 8.34 -13.55 6.43
CA PHE A 141 8.55 -12.29 5.75
C PHE A 141 7.85 -11.21 6.57
N HIS A 142 8.63 -10.29 7.14
CA HIS A 142 8.05 -9.32 8.06
C HIS A 142 7.10 -8.33 7.39
N THR A 143 7.34 -7.87 6.17
CA THR A 143 6.52 -6.79 5.61
C THR A 143 6.22 -6.86 4.13
N SER A 144 7.09 -7.39 3.30
CA SER A 144 6.80 -7.39 1.87
C SER A 144 7.61 -8.40 1.08
N SER A 145 6.94 -8.94 0.09
CA SER A 145 7.51 -9.63 -1.05
C SER A 145 7.15 -8.85 -2.31
N ALA A 146 7.95 -8.96 -3.34
CA ALA A 146 7.68 -8.29 -4.60
C ALA A 146 7.19 -9.28 -5.64
N ALA A 147 6.19 -8.86 -6.41
CA ALA A 147 5.76 -9.56 -7.61
C ALA A 147 5.96 -8.69 -8.84
N ILE A 148 6.38 -9.31 -9.94
CA ILE A 148 6.44 -8.70 -11.26
C ILE A 148 5.72 -9.62 -12.25
N GLY A 149 4.64 -9.15 -12.83
CA GLY A 149 3.78 -9.98 -13.67
C GLY A 149 3.17 -11.13 -12.87
N ASP A 150 3.43 -12.35 -13.28
CA ASP A 150 2.93 -13.57 -12.64
C ASP A 150 3.95 -14.21 -11.68
N LYS A 151 5.04 -13.52 -11.39
CA LYS A 151 6.15 -14.06 -10.62
C LYS A 151 6.31 -13.39 -9.28
N LEU A 152 6.38 -14.21 -8.22
CA LEU A 152 6.76 -13.79 -6.88
C LEU A 152 8.26 -14.00 -6.69
N TYR A 153 8.94 -12.95 -6.25
CA TYR A 153 10.36 -12.97 -5.93
C TYR A 153 10.57 -13.01 -4.42
N VAL A 154 11.41 -13.93 -3.97
CA VAL A 154 11.67 -14.17 -2.55
C VAL A 154 13.17 -14.12 -2.31
N PHE A 155 13.59 -13.28 -1.37
CA PHE A 155 14.97 -13.13 -0.91
C PHE A 155 15.01 -12.99 0.59
N GLY A 156 15.93 -13.70 1.26
CA GLY A 156 16.09 -13.63 2.71
C GLY A 156 14.84 -14.09 3.48
N GLY A 157 14.61 -13.49 4.62
CA GLY A 157 13.53 -13.83 5.55
C GLY A 157 14.05 -14.39 6.88
N GLY A 158 13.14 -14.58 7.84
CA GLY A 158 13.44 -15.07 9.18
C GLY A 158 13.48 -16.60 9.25
N ASP A 159 14.47 -17.12 9.96
CA ASP A 159 14.54 -18.55 10.31
C ASP A 159 14.01 -18.76 11.72
N LYS A 160 14.74 -18.31 12.72
CA LYS A 160 14.37 -18.50 14.11
C LYS A 160 14.79 -17.31 14.98
N GLY A 161 13.80 -16.69 15.62
CA GLY A 161 14.03 -15.50 16.44
C GLY A 161 14.68 -14.36 15.64
N PRO A 162 15.82 -13.80 16.10
CA PRO A 162 16.50 -12.70 15.40
C PRO A 162 17.36 -13.15 14.21
N ASP A 163 17.43 -14.45 13.94
CA ASP A 163 18.32 -15.00 12.92
C ASP A 163 17.63 -15.06 11.56
N PRO A 164 18.25 -14.47 10.52
CA PRO A 164 17.78 -14.66 9.16
C PRO A 164 18.12 -16.05 8.65
N VAL A 165 17.42 -16.47 7.58
CA VAL A 165 17.84 -17.67 6.84
C VAL A 165 19.25 -17.48 6.29
N GLU A 166 20.06 -18.53 6.29
CA GLU A 166 21.45 -18.48 5.77
C GLU A 166 21.51 -18.31 4.25
N ASP A 167 20.43 -18.62 3.57
CA ASP A 167 20.28 -18.59 2.12
C ASP A 167 20.25 -17.15 1.61
N THR A 168 21.16 -16.80 0.70
CA THR A 168 21.21 -15.51 0.00
C THR A 168 20.85 -15.61 -1.47
N GLN A 169 20.22 -16.70 -1.90
CA GLN A 169 19.78 -16.91 -3.27
C GLN A 169 18.42 -16.25 -3.48
N LEU A 170 18.18 -15.86 -4.73
CA LEU A 170 16.87 -15.42 -5.17
C LEU A 170 16.03 -16.64 -5.55
N HIS A 171 14.84 -16.72 -5.00
CA HIS A 171 13.85 -17.72 -5.39
C HIS A 171 12.71 -17.06 -6.15
N VAL A 172 12.21 -17.72 -7.17
CA VAL A 172 11.12 -17.19 -8.02
C VAL A 172 10.04 -18.24 -8.15
N PHE A 173 8.83 -17.88 -7.77
CA PHE A 173 7.63 -18.66 -8.05
C PHE A 173 6.90 -18.06 -9.24
N ASP A 174 6.68 -18.87 -10.26
CA ASP A 174 5.89 -18.51 -11.43
C ASP A 174 4.48 -19.11 -11.29
N SER A 175 3.47 -18.26 -11.08
CA SER A 175 2.09 -18.70 -10.86
C SER A 175 1.41 -19.20 -12.12
N ALA A 176 1.89 -18.83 -13.31
CA ALA A 176 1.36 -19.31 -14.58
C ALA A 176 1.78 -20.76 -14.87
N THR A 177 2.99 -21.12 -14.47
CA THR A 177 3.53 -22.49 -14.67
C THR A 177 3.53 -23.34 -13.41
N LEU A 178 3.19 -22.77 -12.26
CA LEU A 178 3.22 -23.41 -10.94
C LEU A 178 4.61 -23.96 -10.59
N THR A 179 5.67 -23.21 -10.91
CA THR A 179 7.05 -23.69 -10.80
C THR A 179 7.91 -22.76 -9.96
N TRP A 180 8.67 -23.34 -9.04
CA TRP A 180 9.76 -22.69 -8.36
C TRP A 180 11.07 -22.80 -9.13
N SER A 181 11.84 -21.72 -9.17
CA SER A 181 13.17 -21.65 -9.75
C SER A 181 14.12 -20.84 -8.88
N GLN A 182 15.41 -21.09 -9.06
CA GLN A 182 16.50 -20.33 -8.43
C GLN A 182 17.39 -19.81 -9.56
N PRO A 183 17.06 -18.67 -10.15
CA PRO A 183 17.88 -18.11 -11.23
C PRO A 183 19.26 -17.73 -10.71
N GLU A 184 20.26 -17.94 -11.54
CA GLU A 184 21.61 -17.42 -11.25
C GLU A 184 21.58 -15.91 -11.28
N THR A 185 22.18 -15.29 -10.27
CA THR A 185 22.29 -13.83 -10.16
C THR A 185 23.74 -13.40 -10.15
N TYR A 186 24.03 -12.22 -10.68
CA TYR A 186 25.35 -11.67 -10.81
C TYR A 186 25.55 -10.47 -9.88
N GLY A 187 26.80 -10.06 -9.68
CA GLY A 187 27.12 -8.92 -8.81
C GLY A 187 27.15 -9.30 -7.33
N SER A 188 26.87 -8.34 -6.46
CA SER A 188 26.92 -8.53 -5.02
C SER A 188 25.52 -8.43 -4.43
N PRO A 189 24.87 -9.55 -4.08
CA PRO A 189 23.57 -9.54 -3.44
C PRO A 189 23.65 -8.94 -2.02
N PRO A 190 22.51 -8.56 -1.43
CA PRO A 190 22.46 -8.22 -0.02
C PRO A 190 22.96 -9.38 0.86
N SER A 191 23.51 -9.06 2.03
CA SER A 191 23.79 -10.09 3.05
C SER A 191 22.48 -10.66 3.60
N GLN A 192 22.60 -11.81 4.28
CA GLN A 192 21.49 -12.42 5.01
C GLN A 192 20.77 -11.38 5.87
N ARG A 193 19.45 -11.38 5.79
CA ARG A 193 18.60 -10.44 6.53
C ARG A 193 17.13 -10.87 6.56
N HIS A 194 16.41 -10.41 7.56
CA HIS A 194 14.95 -10.49 7.63
C HIS A 194 14.37 -9.13 8.01
N GLY A 195 13.05 -8.98 7.92
CA GLY A 195 12.37 -7.72 8.21
C GLY A 195 12.76 -6.57 7.27
N HIS A 196 13.40 -6.89 6.13
CA HIS A 196 13.62 -5.95 5.04
C HIS A 196 12.37 -5.81 4.20
N VAL A 197 12.30 -4.72 3.43
CA VAL A 197 11.30 -4.57 2.38
C VAL A 197 11.89 -4.92 1.04
N MET A 198 11.07 -5.53 0.18
CA MET A 198 11.38 -5.74 -1.23
C MET A 198 10.22 -5.21 -2.07
N THR A 199 10.51 -4.30 -2.99
CA THR A 199 9.53 -3.57 -3.78
C THR A 199 9.89 -3.60 -5.24
N ALA A 200 8.89 -3.79 -6.12
CA ALA A 200 9.09 -3.82 -7.56
C ALA A 200 8.75 -2.47 -8.21
N VAL A 201 9.61 -1.99 -9.10
CA VAL A 201 9.35 -0.84 -9.97
C VAL A 201 9.80 -1.17 -11.39
N GLY A 202 8.85 -1.33 -12.30
CA GLY A 202 9.14 -1.87 -13.62
C GLY A 202 9.82 -3.24 -13.53
N PRO A 203 10.94 -3.46 -14.26
CA PRO A 203 11.68 -4.72 -14.21
C PRO A 203 12.69 -4.78 -13.06
N LYS A 204 12.62 -3.90 -12.08
CA LYS A 204 13.61 -3.80 -11.00
C LYS A 204 13.01 -4.11 -9.65
N LEU A 205 13.75 -4.89 -8.87
CA LEU A 205 13.47 -5.18 -7.46
C LEU A 205 14.40 -4.34 -6.59
N PHE A 206 13.84 -3.67 -5.61
CA PHE A 206 14.58 -2.86 -4.65
C PHE A 206 14.46 -3.48 -3.26
N ILE A 207 15.60 -3.68 -2.59
CA ILE A 207 15.65 -4.16 -1.20
C ILE A 207 16.22 -3.05 -0.32
N HIS A 208 15.52 -2.74 0.78
CA HIS A 208 15.96 -1.77 1.78
C HIS A 208 15.85 -2.34 3.19
N GLY A 209 16.87 -2.05 3.98
CA GLY A 209 16.84 -2.31 5.41
C GLY A 209 16.93 -3.78 5.80
N GLY A 210 16.32 -4.11 6.91
CA GLY A 210 16.33 -5.44 7.52
C GLY A 210 17.30 -5.58 8.68
N LEU A 211 17.30 -6.76 9.29
CA LEU A 211 18.03 -7.10 10.51
C LEU A 211 18.77 -8.41 10.32
N ALA A 212 19.95 -8.53 10.91
CA ALA A 212 20.64 -9.80 11.12
C ALA A 212 21.36 -9.73 12.47
N GLY A 213 20.95 -10.60 13.42
CA GLY A 213 21.37 -10.50 14.80
C GLY A 213 20.98 -9.13 15.41
N GLU A 214 21.96 -8.35 15.82
CA GLU A 214 21.73 -7.00 16.39
C GLU A 214 21.93 -5.86 15.35
N LYS A 215 22.26 -6.20 14.11
CA LYS A 215 22.60 -5.22 13.08
C LYS A 215 21.40 -4.84 12.25
N PHE A 216 20.94 -3.62 12.40
CA PHE A 216 19.97 -2.98 11.51
C PHE A 216 20.66 -2.40 10.28
N TYR A 217 20.13 -2.71 9.10
CA TYR A 217 20.64 -2.22 7.83
C TYR A 217 19.85 -0.99 7.35
N ASN A 218 20.56 -0.09 6.66
CA ASN A 218 19.96 1.06 5.95
C ASN A 218 20.40 1.13 4.48
N ASP A 219 21.04 0.08 4.01
CA ASP A 219 21.51 0.01 2.62
C ASP A 219 20.35 -0.27 1.66
N MET A 220 20.57 0.08 0.41
CA MET A 220 19.63 -0.09 -0.69
C MET A 220 20.29 -0.90 -1.80
N PHE A 221 19.63 -1.95 -2.23
CA PHE A 221 20.06 -2.79 -3.34
C PHE A 221 19.00 -2.78 -4.43
N CYS A 222 19.46 -2.93 -5.67
CA CYS A 222 18.62 -3.10 -6.83
C CYS A 222 19.01 -4.38 -7.57
N LEU A 223 18.03 -5.16 -7.99
CA LEU A 223 18.20 -6.26 -8.94
C LEU A 223 17.39 -5.93 -10.19
N ASP A 224 18.04 -5.87 -11.34
CA ASP A 224 17.35 -5.83 -12.62
C ASP A 224 17.09 -7.26 -13.09
N ILE A 225 15.81 -7.62 -13.27
CA ILE A 225 15.42 -8.99 -13.66
C ILE A 225 15.72 -9.32 -15.11
N ASN A 226 16.07 -8.33 -15.94
CA ASN A 226 16.45 -8.58 -17.34
C ASN A 226 17.86 -9.16 -17.49
N ASP A 227 18.78 -8.75 -16.64
CA ASP A 227 20.16 -9.23 -16.62
C ASP A 227 20.54 -9.98 -15.33
N MET A 228 19.60 -10.08 -14.38
CA MET A 228 19.77 -10.73 -13.08
C MET A 228 20.98 -10.21 -12.28
N LYS A 229 21.23 -8.92 -12.39
CA LYS A 229 22.41 -8.30 -11.76
C LYS A 229 22.04 -7.48 -10.53
N TRP A 230 22.68 -7.79 -9.40
CA TRP A 230 22.62 -7.01 -8.18
C TRP A 230 23.53 -5.80 -8.21
N GLU A 231 23.02 -4.69 -7.76
CA GLU A 231 23.75 -3.46 -7.53
C GLU A 231 23.44 -2.91 -6.13
N LYS A 232 24.48 -2.60 -5.36
CA LYS A 232 24.34 -1.81 -4.14
C LYS A 232 24.31 -0.33 -4.51
N LEU A 233 23.21 0.34 -4.24
CA LEU A 233 23.00 1.73 -4.62
C LEU A 233 23.73 2.70 -3.68
N LYS A 234 24.28 3.77 -4.23
CA LYS A 234 24.86 4.87 -3.47
C LYS A 234 23.78 5.91 -3.19
N VAL A 235 23.09 5.73 -2.08
CA VAL A 235 21.99 6.63 -1.68
C VAL A 235 22.49 7.90 -1.01
N LYS A 236 21.74 8.98 -1.12
CA LYS A 236 22.00 10.30 -0.55
C LYS A 236 20.70 10.92 0.02
N GLY A 237 20.80 12.13 0.57
CA GLY A 237 19.67 12.84 1.17
C GLY A 237 19.37 12.39 2.59
N ASP A 238 18.11 12.42 2.99
CA ASP A 238 17.65 12.05 4.33
C ASP A 238 17.56 10.52 4.45
N VAL A 239 18.72 9.85 4.42
CA VAL A 239 18.79 8.38 4.49
C VAL A 239 18.20 7.90 5.81
N PRO A 240 17.20 6.99 5.79
CA PRO A 240 16.63 6.44 7.02
C PRO A 240 17.69 5.80 7.91
N SER A 241 17.45 5.77 9.22
CA SER A 241 18.23 4.91 10.13
C SER A 241 18.11 3.45 9.70
N GLY A 242 19.08 2.62 10.11
CA GLY A 242 18.94 1.16 9.92
C GLY A 242 17.68 0.68 10.61
N CYS A 243 16.79 0.04 9.88
CA CYS A 243 15.49 -0.38 10.39
C CYS A 243 15.03 -1.73 9.80
N ALA A 244 14.13 -2.37 10.52
CA ALA A 244 13.50 -3.64 10.13
C ALA A 244 11.99 -3.60 10.42
N ALA A 245 11.23 -4.52 9.84
CA ALA A 245 9.79 -4.66 10.02
C ALA A 245 8.99 -3.39 9.65
N HIS A 246 9.57 -2.55 8.79
CA HIS A 246 8.90 -1.45 8.13
C HIS A 246 8.14 -1.94 6.91
N SER A 247 7.21 -1.15 6.39
CA SER A 247 6.47 -1.46 5.17
C SER A 247 6.86 -0.53 4.04
N ALA A 248 6.66 -0.98 2.81
CA ALA A 248 6.97 -0.20 1.62
C ALA A 248 5.90 -0.35 0.54
N VAL A 249 5.71 0.72 -0.22
CA VAL A 249 4.94 0.74 -1.47
C VAL A 249 5.69 1.51 -2.53
N ALA A 250 5.44 1.18 -3.80
CA ALA A 250 5.99 1.91 -4.93
C ALA A 250 4.89 2.63 -5.70
N PHE A 251 5.13 3.89 -6.04
CA PHE A 251 4.27 4.67 -6.91
C PHE A 251 5.11 5.51 -7.87
N GLY A 252 4.83 5.35 -9.17
CA GLY A 252 5.60 6.00 -10.22
C GLY A 252 7.09 5.64 -10.12
N LYS A 253 7.93 6.65 -9.94
CA LYS A 253 9.41 6.51 -9.79
C LYS A 253 9.86 6.60 -8.34
N HIS A 254 8.97 6.42 -7.40
CA HIS A 254 9.24 6.57 -5.98
C HIS A 254 8.90 5.31 -5.20
N ILE A 255 9.69 5.05 -4.17
CA ILE A 255 9.41 4.06 -3.14
C ILE A 255 9.15 4.80 -1.84
N TYR A 256 8.06 4.49 -1.18
CA TYR A 256 7.68 5.04 0.11
C TYR A 256 7.84 3.97 1.16
N ILE A 257 8.48 4.30 2.27
CA ILE A 257 8.59 3.42 3.44
C ILE A 257 8.01 4.12 4.66
N PHE A 258 7.39 3.36 5.55
CA PHE A 258 6.84 3.87 6.81
C PHE A 258 7.15 2.93 7.97
N GLY A 259 7.43 3.51 9.14
CA GLY A 259 7.52 2.78 10.39
C GLY A 259 8.70 1.81 10.46
N GLY A 260 8.44 0.66 11.07
CA GLY A 260 9.45 -0.32 11.44
C GLY A 260 10.04 -0.06 12.81
N MET A 261 11.16 -0.70 13.09
CA MET A 261 11.92 -0.47 14.31
C MET A 261 13.41 -0.30 14.02
N ASP A 262 14.08 0.46 14.85
CA ASP A 262 15.52 0.55 14.93
C ASP A 262 15.99 0.27 16.37
N ILE A 263 17.25 0.55 16.67
CA ILE A 263 17.81 0.34 18.02
C ILE A 263 17.10 1.18 19.11
N SER A 264 16.41 2.25 18.74
CA SER A 264 15.68 3.14 19.66
C SER A 264 14.24 2.70 19.93
N GLY A 265 13.69 1.80 19.12
CA GLY A 265 12.32 1.31 19.21
C GLY A 265 11.52 1.46 17.92
N ALA A 266 10.19 1.46 18.05
CA ALA A 266 9.29 1.61 16.91
C ALA A 266 9.35 3.02 16.32
N LEU A 267 9.15 3.11 15.01
CA LEU A 267 9.24 4.34 14.20
C LEU A 267 7.86 4.73 13.65
N ASN A 268 7.67 6.04 13.43
CA ASN A 268 6.50 6.59 12.74
C ASN A 268 6.88 7.61 11.64
N THR A 269 8.09 7.52 11.14
CA THR A 269 8.57 8.35 10.05
C THR A 269 8.24 7.74 8.70
N MET A 270 7.92 8.60 7.73
CA MET A 270 7.76 8.22 6.33
C MET A 270 8.88 8.83 5.49
N HIS A 271 9.50 8.00 4.65
CA HIS A 271 10.53 8.44 3.73
C HIS A 271 10.14 8.09 2.30
N LYS A 272 10.53 8.96 1.37
CA LYS A 272 10.37 8.78 -0.07
C LYS A 272 11.75 8.62 -0.71
N TYR A 273 11.93 7.55 -1.46
CA TYR A 273 13.13 7.31 -2.28
C TYR A 273 12.82 7.61 -3.74
N ASP A 274 13.56 8.54 -4.34
CA ASP A 274 13.52 8.84 -5.77
C ASP A 274 14.53 7.94 -6.48
N ILE A 275 14.03 7.05 -7.33
CA ILE A 275 14.84 6.02 -8.01
C ILE A 275 15.82 6.62 -9.00
N GLU A 276 15.42 7.68 -9.71
CA GLU A 276 16.27 8.33 -10.72
C GLU A 276 17.39 9.15 -10.07
N LYS A 277 17.06 9.88 -8.99
CA LYS A 277 18.01 10.70 -8.26
C LYS A 277 18.84 9.91 -7.26
N GLN A 278 18.44 8.67 -6.96
CA GLN A 278 19.00 7.82 -5.90
C GLN A 278 19.07 8.57 -4.56
N SER A 279 17.99 9.24 -4.19
CA SER A 279 17.95 10.09 -3.01
C SER A 279 16.71 9.86 -2.15
N TRP A 280 16.94 9.87 -0.85
CA TRP A 280 15.91 9.82 0.17
C TRP A 280 15.46 11.22 0.58
N THR A 281 14.18 11.36 0.88
CA THR A 281 13.59 12.55 1.49
C THR A 281 12.69 12.09 2.63
N GLN A 282 12.90 12.61 3.83
CA GLN A 282 11.97 12.40 4.92
C GLN A 282 10.76 13.31 4.72
N LEU A 283 9.57 12.73 4.63
CA LEU A 283 8.33 13.49 4.48
C LEU A 283 7.96 14.12 5.83
N LYS A 284 7.59 15.40 5.78
CA LYS A 284 7.14 16.17 6.94
C LYS A 284 5.66 16.40 6.84
N TYR A 285 4.99 16.30 7.97
CA TYR A 285 3.54 16.42 8.06
C TYR A 285 3.13 17.55 8.99
N ASP A 286 2.06 18.23 8.64
CA ASP A 286 1.44 19.32 9.38
C ASP A 286 0.32 18.84 10.32
N SER A 287 0.07 17.55 10.32
CA SER A 287 -0.87 16.86 11.23
C SER A 287 -0.13 16.03 12.27
N PRO A 288 -0.81 15.53 13.32
CA PRO A 288 -0.29 14.44 14.13
C PRO A 288 0.10 13.25 13.24
N LEU A 289 1.05 12.44 13.69
CA LEU A 289 1.46 11.21 12.99
C LEU A 289 0.70 10.00 13.56
N PRO A 290 0.51 8.95 12.77
CA PRO A 290 0.10 7.66 13.30
C PRO A 290 1.07 7.20 14.40
N PRO A 291 0.63 6.40 15.38
CA PRO A 291 1.51 5.79 16.35
C PRO A 291 2.68 5.06 15.70
N ALA A 292 3.84 5.11 16.34
CA ALA A 292 5.02 4.36 15.90
C ALA A 292 4.71 2.86 15.88
N ARG A 293 5.07 2.18 14.80
CA ARG A 293 4.68 0.78 14.59
C ARG A 293 5.61 -0.01 13.69
N LEU A 294 5.64 -1.29 13.93
CA LEU A 294 6.30 -2.31 13.11
C LEU A 294 5.30 -3.40 12.74
N ASP A 295 5.65 -4.27 11.79
CA ASP A 295 4.82 -5.39 11.31
C ASP A 295 3.39 -5.00 10.88
N HIS A 296 3.21 -3.76 10.46
CA HIS A 296 2.01 -3.26 9.81
C HIS A 296 2.07 -3.54 8.31
N SER A 297 0.94 -3.42 7.64
CA SER A 297 0.89 -3.50 6.18
C SER A 297 0.65 -2.14 5.53
N MET A 298 1.09 -2.00 4.29
CA MET A 298 0.87 -0.83 3.45
C MET A 298 0.30 -1.24 2.10
N CYS A 299 -0.61 -0.44 1.56
CA CYS A 299 -1.02 -0.53 0.16
C CYS A 299 -1.35 0.86 -0.41
N ILE A 300 -1.40 0.94 -1.73
CA ILE A 300 -1.82 2.15 -2.44
C ILE A 300 -3.27 1.96 -2.87
N ILE A 301 -4.07 2.98 -2.65
CA ILE A 301 -5.48 3.01 -3.01
C ILE A 301 -5.81 4.25 -3.83
N PRO A 302 -6.67 4.13 -4.84
CA PRO A 302 -7.26 5.29 -5.49
C PRO A 302 -8.29 5.93 -4.57
N TRP A 303 -8.32 7.26 -4.55
CA TRP A 303 -9.31 8.04 -3.82
C TRP A 303 -9.94 9.05 -4.74
N ARG A 304 -11.26 8.94 -4.94
CA ARG A 304 -11.98 9.80 -5.85
C ARG A 304 -12.37 11.10 -5.18
N VAL A 305 -11.99 12.22 -5.78
CA VAL A 305 -12.34 13.56 -5.32
C VAL A 305 -13.12 14.29 -6.41
N CYS A 306 -14.17 15.01 -5.99
CA CYS A 306 -14.91 15.89 -6.85
C CYS A 306 -14.32 17.30 -6.75
N THR A 307 -13.76 17.83 -7.82
CA THR A 307 -13.32 19.22 -7.88
C THR A 307 -14.46 20.09 -8.38
N GLU A 308 -15.07 20.87 -7.49
CA GLU A 308 -15.93 21.96 -7.92
C GLU A 308 -15.07 23.00 -8.64
N LEU A 309 -15.32 23.24 -9.91
CA LEU A 309 -14.75 24.37 -10.64
C LEU A 309 -15.29 25.65 -9.98
N LYS A 310 -14.55 26.21 -9.03
CA LYS A 310 -14.79 27.57 -8.54
C LYS A 310 -14.62 28.51 -9.72
N ASN A 311 -15.73 28.89 -10.36
CA ASN A 311 -15.79 30.01 -11.30
C ASN A 311 -15.20 31.22 -10.58
N ARG A 312 -13.95 31.56 -10.84
CA ARG A 312 -13.37 32.85 -10.52
C ARG A 312 -14.06 33.89 -11.41
N ASN A 313 -15.22 34.36 -10.99
CA ASN A 313 -15.76 35.59 -11.51
C ASN A 313 -14.77 36.70 -11.15
N PHE A 314 -13.97 37.09 -12.10
CA PHE A 314 -13.28 38.38 -12.06
C PHE A 314 -14.35 39.46 -12.03
N VAL A 315 -14.67 39.98 -10.85
CA VAL A 315 -15.35 41.25 -10.70
C VAL A 315 -14.34 42.33 -11.09
N ASN A 316 -14.41 42.77 -12.33
CA ASN A 316 -13.79 44.01 -12.73
C ASN A 316 -14.54 45.16 -12.03
N SER A 317 -13.96 45.70 -10.99
CA SER A 317 -14.29 47.01 -10.47
C SER A 317 -13.68 48.05 -11.41
N GLY A 318 -14.52 48.70 -12.17
CA GLY A 318 -14.15 49.82 -13.00
C GLY A 318 -15.30 50.81 -13.01
N ASP A 319 -15.00 51.93 -12.49
CA ASP A 319 -15.78 53.11 -12.15
C ASP A 319 -16.66 53.75 -13.28
N ASP A 320 -17.64 54.47 -12.77
CA ASP A 320 -18.15 55.78 -13.19
C ASP A 320 -19.28 55.97 -14.19
N ASN A 321 -20.35 56.43 -13.57
CA ASN A 321 -21.17 57.64 -13.93
C ASN A 321 -21.66 57.88 -15.36
N LYS A 322 -22.95 57.92 -15.54
CA LYS A 322 -23.79 59.11 -15.81
C LYS A 322 -25.06 58.83 -16.62
N LEU A 323 -26.14 59.36 -16.03
CA LEU A 323 -27.25 60.09 -16.60
C LEU A 323 -28.27 59.47 -17.58
N GLU A 324 -29.44 59.33 -17.00
CA GLU A 324 -30.74 59.86 -17.38
C GLU A 324 -31.31 59.63 -18.79
N GLU A 325 -32.54 59.24 -18.69
CA GLU A 325 -33.75 59.63 -19.48
C GLU A 325 -34.21 58.76 -20.65
N ASN A 326 -35.41 58.31 -20.40
CA ASN A 326 -36.63 58.34 -21.24
C ASN A 326 -37.03 57.14 -22.12
N LEU A 327 -38.23 56.73 -21.75
CA LEU A 327 -39.44 56.46 -22.55
C LEU A 327 -39.64 55.00 -23.07
N GLU A 328 -40.68 54.50 -22.43
CA GLU A 328 -41.82 53.73 -22.96
C GLU A 328 -41.66 52.87 -24.23
N GLY A 329 -41.99 51.61 -24.07
CA GLY A 329 -42.63 50.89 -25.15
C GLY A 329 -42.03 49.48 -25.43
N LYS A 330 -42.85 48.52 -25.05
CA LYS A 330 -42.84 47.12 -25.44
C LYS A 330 -42.36 46.12 -24.39
N ALA A 331 -43.20 45.91 -23.42
CA ALA A 331 -43.34 44.62 -22.75
C ALA A 331 -44.09 43.70 -23.72
N VAL A 332 -43.40 42.67 -24.20
CA VAL A 332 -43.83 41.31 -24.57
C VAL A 332 -42.69 40.69 -25.37
N SER A 333 -41.99 39.78 -24.79
CA SER A 333 -41.04 38.80 -25.31
C SER A 333 -39.74 38.69 -24.51
N LYS A 334 -39.85 38.44 -23.21
CA LYS A 334 -38.67 38.09 -22.36
C LYS A 334 -39.01 37.08 -21.25
N ARG A 335 -39.94 36.19 -21.49
CA ARG A 335 -40.24 35.14 -20.52
C ARG A 335 -39.80 33.73 -20.96
N GLU A 336 -39.38 33.50 -22.19
CA GLU A 336 -38.90 32.21 -22.66
C GLU A 336 -37.37 32.08 -22.63
N ASP A 337 -36.62 33.19 -22.65
CA ASP A 337 -35.13 33.13 -22.60
C ASP A 337 -34.54 33.00 -21.17
N LEU A 338 -35.36 33.19 -20.13
CA LEU A 338 -34.90 33.02 -18.75
C LEU A 338 -35.00 31.56 -18.22
N HIS A 339 -35.77 30.71 -18.91
CA HIS A 339 -35.87 29.30 -18.56
C HIS A 339 -34.82 28.44 -19.28
N GLN A 340 -34.25 28.92 -20.38
CA GLN A 340 -33.20 28.23 -21.12
C GLN A 340 -31.80 28.56 -20.60
N ARG A 341 -31.58 29.71 -19.96
CA ARG A 341 -30.30 30.09 -19.33
C ARG A 341 -30.09 29.54 -17.94
N LYS A 342 -31.07 28.87 -17.31
CA LYS A 342 -30.94 28.21 -16.03
C LYS A 342 -30.61 26.71 -16.13
N LYS A 343 -30.51 26.16 -17.35
CA LYS A 343 -30.18 24.77 -17.58
C LYS A 343 -28.73 24.53 -17.98
N ASP A 344 -27.94 25.57 -18.25
CA ASP A 344 -26.55 25.46 -18.70
C ASP A 344 -25.53 25.85 -17.62
N GLU A 345 -25.96 26.01 -16.36
CA GLU A 345 -25.07 26.20 -15.18
C GLU A 345 -25.04 24.99 -14.25
N GLU A 346 -25.17 23.78 -14.77
CA GLU A 346 -24.64 22.61 -14.07
C GLU A 346 -23.11 22.64 -14.27
N GLY A 347 -22.42 23.22 -13.30
CA GLY A 347 -20.97 23.18 -13.25
C GLY A 347 -20.50 21.72 -13.40
N SER A 348 -19.79 21.43 -14.47
CA SER A 348 -19.17 20.12 -14.64
C SER A 348 -18.17 19.92 -13.49
N SER A 349 -18.54 19.13 -12.51
CA SER A 349 -17.60 18.60 -11.53
C SER A 349 -16.68 17.61 -12.25
N GLU A 350 -15.39 17.89 -12.30
CA GLU A 350 -14.42 16.91 -12.77
C GLU A 350 -14.10 15.97 -11.61
N GLU A 351 -14.43 14.71 -11.78
CA GLU A 351 -13.95 13.63 -10.89
C GLU A 351 -12.49 13.33 -11.22
N ARG A 352 -11.67 13.24 -10.18
CA ARG A 352 -10.26 12.88 -10.28
C ARG A 352 -9.90 11.86 -9.22
N ASP A 353 -9.19 10.83 -9.63
CA ASP A 353 -8.60 9.87 -8.70
C ASP A 353 -7.20 10.34 -8.29
N ILE A 354 -6.98 10.46 -6.99
CA ILE A 354 -5.67 10.67 -6.37
C ILE A 354 -5.20 9.39 -5.71
N GLN A 355 -3.90 9.28 -5.45
CA GLN A 355 -3.34 8.09 -4.83
C GLN A 355 -3.04 8.34 -3.35
N LEU A 356 -3.59 7.49 -2.51
CA LEU A 356 -3.31 7.48 -1.08
C LEU A 356 -2.49 6.24 -0.70
N CYS A 357 -1.59 6.42 0.25
CA CYS A 357 -0.97 5.33 0.96
C CYS A 357 -1.82 5.00 2.19
N LEU A 358 -2.22 3.76 2.31
CA LEU A 358 -2.92 3.23 3.48
C LEU A 358 -1.96 2.38 4.29
N ILE A 359 -1.97 2.55 5.61
CA ILE A 359 -1.34 1.66 6.59
C ILE A 359 -2.42 1.04 7.48
N PHE A 360 -2.25 -0.24 7.84
CA PHE A 360 -3.16 -0.96 8.72
C PHE A 360 -2.40 -1.77 9.77
N GLY A 361 -2.90 -1.76 11.01
CA GLY A 361 -2.44 -2.63 12.08
C GLY A 361 -0.98 -2.43 12.50
N GLY A 362 -0.32 -3.53 12.86
CA GLY A 362 1.03 -3.50 13.41
C GLY A 362 1.06 -3.37 14.93
N MET A 363 2.23 -3.20 15.50
CA MET A 363 2.41 -3.04 16.94
C MET A 363 3.52 -2.04 17.27
N ASP A 364 3.53 -1.55 18.50
CA ASP A 364 4.68 -0.84 19.06
C ASP A 364 5.63 -1.80 19.81
N THR A 365 6.72 -1.26 20.33
CA THR A 365 7.70 -2.03 21.13
C THR A 365 7.27 -2.25 22.58
N ASN A 366 6.15 -1.69 23.04
CA ASN A 366 5.56 -1.90 24.34
C ASN A 366 4.52 -3.02 24.35
N GLY A 367 4.19 -3.57 23.16
CA GLY A 367 3.25 -4.67 22.99
C GLY A 367 1.81 -4.21 22.69
N GLU A 368 1.59 -2.94 22.42
CA GLU A 368 0.30 -2.45 21.93
C GLU A 368 0.14 -2.85 20.47
N ILE A 369 -0.96 -3.55 20.13
CA ILE A 369 -1.26 -4.02 18.78
C ILE A 369 -2.43 -3.23 18.23
N TYR A 370 -2.28 -2.73 17.02
CA TYR A 370 -3.20 -1.81 16.38
C TYR A 370 -4.20 -2.51 15.44
N SER A 371 -5.37 -1.88 15.27
CA SER A 371 -6.41 -2.26 14.29
C SER A 371 -6.89 -1.05 13.49
N ASP A 372 -6.18 0.05 13.55
CA ASP A 372 -6.52 1.31 12.88
C ASP A 372 -6.05 1.33 11.42
N CYS A 373 -6.81 2.04 10.59
CA CYS A 373 -6.42 2.41 9.23
C CYS A 373 -6.03 3.88 9.22
N ASN A 374 -4.85 4.18 8.68
CA ASN A 374 -4.41 5.56 8.50
C ASN A 374 -3.98 5.77 7.06
N ILE A 375 -4.27 6.94 6.51
CA ILE A 375 -4.04 7.26 5.11
C ILE A 375 -3.37 8.62 4.94
N THR A 376 -2.58 8.76 3.90
CA THR A 376 -1.94 10.01 3.49
C THR A 376 -1.76 10.07 1.99
N ILE A 377 -1.69 11.26 1.41
CA ILE A 377 -1.46 11.46 -0.03
C ILE A 377 0.00 11.12 -0.35
N ILE A 378 0.19 10.37 -1.44
CA ILE A 378 1.50 10.11 -2.05
C ILE A 378 1.58 10.58 -3.50
N ASP A 379 0.52 11.18 -4.02
CA ASP A 379 0.46 11.69 -5.39
C ASP A 379 1.20 13.03 -5.48
N ASP A 380 2.33 13.06 -6.19
CA ASP A 380 3.13 14.28 -6.40
C ASP A 380 2.46 15.29 -7.37
N HIS A 381 1.44 14.85 -8.11
CA HIS A 381 0.72 15.67 -9.11
C HIS A 381 -0.58 16.29 -8.58
N PHE A 382 -0.96 15.97 -7.36
CA PHE A 382 -2.14 16.52 -6.70
C PHE A 382 -1.91 17.91 -6.12
#